data_4e6dfc32ed8240d799ec58e47757df6c
#
_entry.id   4e6dfc32ed8240d799ec58e47757df6c
#
_cell.length_a   1.000
_cell.length_b   1.000
_cell.length_c   1.000
_cell.angle_alpha   90.00
_cell.angle_beta   90.00
_cell.angle_gamma   90.00
#
_symmetry.space_group_name_H-M   'P 1'
#
loop_
_entity.id
_entity.type
_entity.pdbx_description
1 polymer ?
#
loop_
_entity_poly.entity_id
_entity_poly.type
_entity_poly.pdbx_seq_one_letter_code
_entity_poly.pdbx_strand_id
1 'polypeptide(L)'
;MKTDFLVIGSGAAGLSFALKAAEHGHVTLVTKGKMDECNTNYAQGGICSVTYAPDTFEKHIHDTLVCGAGKCDPAAVELVVRRAPELIRDLIAWGTKFDKTPDGRFELNREGGHTEHRILHHEDLTGAEIERALITSVRKHPNITVLEHHFAIDLLTQHHLGEFVTRHTRGLACFGAYVLNLESNEIETVLAKFTVVAAGGCGNVYSSTTNPSVATGDGIAMCHRAKAITENMEFIQFHPTSLYHPAEKPNFLITEAMRGYGAILRLQNGEEFMDKYHPMKSLAPRDVTARAIYTEMTRRGEDFVYLDVRHKDPEQTRRHFPNIYEKCLSLGIDITRDLIPVTPAAHYCCGGVKVDLNGETSIRRLYALGETSCTGLHGANRLASNSLIEAVVYADQAAKHAASRLSSVEIQEGIPDWDFDGTQHTEEMLMIIQSKREMQAIMSNYVGIVRSNLSLERALRRLSIIYEETEELHNKIKPNRELCELRNMIAVAYLVIKQGSALKESVGCHYNSDYPKPDNK
;
A
#
# COMPACT_ATOMS: atom_id res chain seq x y z
N MET A 1 -16.71 7.48 22.32
CA MET A 1 -15.33 7.64 22.88
C MET A 1 -14.74 8.98 22.46
N LYS A 2 -13.82 9.61 23.27
CA LYS A 2 -13.13 10.88 22.93
C LYS A 2 -11.63 10.72 23.06
N THR A 3 -10.86 11.27 22.10
CA THR A 3 -9.38 11.19 22.08
C THR A 3 -8.77 12.46 21.46
N ASP A 4 -7.48 12.71 21.68
CA ASP A 4 -6.78 13.79 20.98
C ASP A 4 -6.45 13.39 19.53
N PHE A 5 -5.95 12.17 19.35
CA PHE A 5 -5.58 11.62 18.05
C PHE A 5 -6.26 10.26 17.83
N LEU A 6 -7.04 10.14 16.77
CA LEU A 6 -7.55 8.86 16.28
C LEU A 6 -6.67 8.39 15.13
N VAL A 7 -6.05 7.23 15.27
CA VAL A 7 -5.22 6.60 14.23
C VAL A 7 -5.92 5.37 13.69
N ILE A 8 -6.16 5.31 12.39
CA ILE A 8 -6.83 4.20 11.70
C ILE A 8 -5.80 3.44 10.89
N GLY A 9 -5.39 2.27 11.38
CA GLY A 9 -4.40 1.38 10.78
C GLY A 9 -3.12 1.25 11.61
N SER A 10 -2.60 0.03 11.67
CA SER A 10 -1.49 -0.39 12.53
C SER A 10 -0.19 -0.74 11.76
N GLY A 11 -0.05 -0.36 10.49
CA GLY A 11 1.22 -0.49 9.78
C GLY A 11 2.25 0.56 10.22
N ALA A 12 3.46 0.52 9.65
CA ALA A 12 4.58 1.39 10.01
C ALA A 12 4.22 2.88 10.11
N ALA A 13 3.35 3.39 9.23
CA ALA A 13 2.90 4.78 9.26
C ALA A 13 2.07 5.10 10.51
N GLY A 14 1.04 4.27 10.81
CA GLY A 14 0.15 4.48 11.94
C GLY A 14 0.87 4.32 13.27
N LEU A 15 1.69 3.27 13.42
CA LEU A 15 2.45 3.03 14.64
C LEU A 15 3.51 4.11 14.91
N SER A 16 4.23 4.55 13.87
CA SER A 16 5.22 5.63 14.00
C SER A 16 4.55 6.96 14.36
N PHE A 17 3.41 7.28 13.74
CA PHE A 17 2.63 8.46 14.12
C PHE A 17 2.16 8.36 15.58
N ALA A 18 1.60 7.21 15.99
CA ALA A 18 1.10 7.00 17.33
C ALA A 18 2.18 7.23 18.39
N LEU A 19 3.40 6.68 18.19
CA LEU A 19 4.54 6.87 19.10
C LEU A 19 4.95 8.33 19.23
N LYS A 20 5.01 9.08 18.13
CA LYS A 20 5.36 10.51 18.14
C LYS A 20 4.26 11.38 18.72
N ALA A 21 2.99 11.14 18.39
CA ALA A 21 1.86 11.93 18.86
C ALA A 21 1.55 11.70 20.34
N ALA A 22 1.84 10.50 20.85
CA ALA A 22 1.60 10.15 22.26
C ALA A 22 2.49 10.91 23.26
N GLU A 23 3.55 11.55 22.79
CA GLU A 23 4.35 12.51 23.59
C GLU A 23 3.56 13.81 23.89
N HIS A 24 2.51 14.09 23.13
CA HIS A 24 1.76 15.36 23.18
C HIS A 24 0.30 15.21 23.62
N GLY A 25 -0.31 14.03 23.48
CA GLY A 25 -1.70 13.80 23.81
C GLY A 25 -2.08 12.32 23.80
N HIS A 26 -3.34 12.03 24.09
CA HIS A 26 -3.85 10.66 24.10
C HIS A 26 -4.12 10.19 22.66
N VAL A 27 -3.63 9.01 22.31
CA VAL A 27 -3.82 8.35 21.01
C VAL A 27 -4.75 7.15 21.17
N THR A 28 -5.79 7.08 20.35
CA THR A 28 -6.57 5.86 20.14
C THR A 28 -6.21 5.28 18.77
N LEU A 29 -5.63 4.10 18.76
CA LEU A 29 -5.26 3.38 17.53
C LEU A 29 -6.26 2.27 17.27
N VAL A 30 -6.85 2.27 16.07
CA VAL A 30 -7.90 1.33 15.64
C VAL A 30 -7.35 0.47 14.51
N THR A 31 -7.49 -0.84 14.61
CA THR A 31 -7.14 -1.77 13.52
C THR A 31 -8.18 -2.87 13.37
N LYS A 32 -8.57 -3.20 12.13
CA LYS A 32 -9.62 -4.18 11.83
C LYS A 32 -9.23 -5.64 12.04
N GLY A 33 -7.96 -5.90 12.23
CA GLY A 33 -7.41 -7.22 12.56
C GLY A 33 -6.51 -7.13 13.78
N LYS A 34 -5.56 -8.06 13.90
CA LYS A 34 -4.44 -7.94 14.81
C LYS A 34 -3.49 -6.85 14.32
N MET A 35 -2.72 -6.26 15.22
CA MET A 35 -1.80 -5.17 14.86
C MET A 35 -0.77 -5.57 13.80
N ASP A 36 -0.30 -6.80 13.81
CA ASP A 36 0.71 -7.34 12.90
C ASP A 36 0.16 -7.74 11.52
N GLU A 37 -1.16 -7.75 11.32
CA GLU A 37 -1.78 -8.08 10.04
C GLU A 37 -1.85 -6.83 9.14
N CYS A 38 -0.74 -6.49 8.51
CA CYS A 38 -0.59 -5.30 7.66
C CYS A 38 0.48 -5.50 6.56
N ASN A 39 0.48 -4.65 5.53
CA ASN A 39 1.46 -4.72 4.44
C ASN A 39 2.91 -4.59 4.93
N THR A 40 3.16 -3.85 6.00
CA THR A 40 4.50 -3.70 6.58
C THR A 40 5.08 -5.05 6.96
N ASN A 41 4.31 -5.89 7.64
CA ASN A 41 4.76 -7.21 8.10
C ASN A 41 5.18 -8.15 6.94
N TYR A 42 4.62 -7.96 5.76
CA TYR A 42 4.93 -8.76 4.57
C TYR A 42 6.03 -8.16 3.68
N ALA A 43 6.60 -7.00 4.05
CA ALA A 43 7.65 -6.35 3.27
C ALA A 43 8.99 -7.05 3.43
N GLN A 44 9.47 -7.70 2.36
CA GLN A 44 10.69 -8.52 2.35
C GLN A 44 11.96 -7.70 2.08
N GLY A 45 11.89 -6.68 1.20
CA GLY A 45 13.06 -6.00 0.64
C GLY A 45 13.86 -5.23 1.67
N GLY A 46 13.38 -4.05 2.05
CA GLY A 46 14.08 -3.21 3.02
C GLY A 46 13.55 -1.78 3.07
N ILE A 47 14.30 -0.92 3.74
CA ILE A 47 14.04 0.50 3.86
C ILE A 47 15.27 1.29 3.37
N CYS A 48 15.06 2.26 2.47
CA CYS A 48 16.17 2.98 1.88
C CYS A 48 16.55 4.24 2.67
N SER A 49 17.85 4.46 2.80
CA SER A 49 18.42 5.68 3.37
C SER A 49 19.86 5.85 2.91
N VAL A 50 20.25 7.07 2.59
CA VAL A 50 21.66 7.40 2.34
C VAL A 50 22.44 7.22 3.65
N THR A 51 23.40 6.30 3.65
CA THR A 51 24.12 5.89 4.86
C THR A 51 25.64 6.08 4.74
N TYR A 52 26.23 5.64 3.64
CA TYR A 52 27.69 5.68 3.43
C TYR A 52 28.05 6.16 2.02
N ALA A 53 29.24 6.79 1.90
CA ALA A 53 29.83 7.02 0.58
C ALA A 53 30.05 5.69 -0.17
N PRO A 54 29.90 5.67 -1.51
CA PRO A 54 29.78 6.82 -2.42
C PRO A 54 28.34 7.30 -2.66
N ASP A 55 27.33 6.84 -1.90
CA ASP A 55 25.95 7.29 -2.03
C ASP A 55 25.76 8.73 -1.53
N THR A 56 24.82 9.46 -2.15
CA THR A 56 24.47 10.85 -1.79
C THR A 56 22.95 11.05 -1.87
N PHE A 57 22.45 12.10 -1.22
CA PHE A 57 21.04 12.48 -1.32
C PHE A 57 20.62 12.77 -2.76
N GLU A 58 21.49 13.41 -3.54
CA GLU A 58 21.24 13.78 -4.93
C GLU A 58 21.08 12.54 -5.82
N LYS A 59 21.86 11.49 -5.59
CA LYS A 59 21.70 10.20 -6.29
C LYS A 59 20.37 9.55 -5.95
N HIS A 60 19.98 9.51 -4.68
CA HIS A 60 18.71 8.91 -4.26
C HIS A 60 17.51 9.71 -4.77
N ILE A 61 17.57 11.06 -4.73
CA ILE A 61 16.57 11.96 -5.30
C ILE A 61 16.45 11.67 -6.82
N HIS A 62 17.58 11.62 -7.53
CA HIS A 62 17.59 11.33 -8.97
C HIS A 62 16.94 9.98 -9.30
N ASP A 63 17.35 8.90 -8.61
CA ASP A 63 16.79 7.57 -8.82
C ASP A 63 15.27 7.55 -8.61
N THR A 64 14.78 8.26 -7.57
CA THR A 64 13.36 8.36 -7.27
C THR A 64 12.60 9.11 -8.35
N LEU A 65 13.11 10.25 -8.82
CA LEU A 65 12.49 11.06 -9.87
C LEU A 65 12.43 10.30 -11.21
N VAL A 66 13.51 9.61 -11.57
CA VAL A 66 13.59 8.78 -12.78
C VAL A 66 12.57 7.64 -12.73
N CYS A 67 12.52 6.92 -11.60
CA CYS A 67 11.57 5.81 -11.43
C CYS A 67 10.12 6.29 -11.50
N GLY A 68 9.79 7.43 -10.91
CA GLY A 68 8.46 8.02 -10.92
C GLY A 68 8.00 8.61 -12.25
N ALA A 69 8.83 8.45 -13.32
CA ALA A 69 8.51 8.78 -14.69
C ALA A 69 8.02 10.24 -14.90
N GLY A 70 8.62 11.19 -14.21
CA GLY A 70 8.31 12.61 -14.33
C GLY A 70 7.00 13.05 -13.66
N LYS A 71 6.38 12.20 -12.85
CA LYS A 71 5.14 12.49 -12.11
C LYS A 71 5.35 12.69 -10.60
N CYS A 72 6.59 12.62 -10.12
CA CYS A 72 6.90 12.92 -8.71
C CYS A 72 6.73 14.41 -8.39
N ASP A 73 6.40 14.70 -7.13
CA ASP A 73 6.60 16.02 -6.54
C ASP A 73 8.04 16.13 -6.02
N PRO A 74 8.90 16.98 -6.60
CA PRO A 74 10.29 17.12 -6.17
C PRO A 74 10.45 17.51 -4.70
N ALA A 75 9.51 18.30 -4.14
CA ALA A 75 9.55 18.73 -2.75
C ALA A 75 9.29 17.54 -1.80
N ALA A 76 8.35 16.67 -2.15
CA ALA A 76 8.09 15.43 -1.39
C ALA A 76 9.28 14.47 -1.47
N VAL A 77 9.89 14.34 -2.66
CA VAL A 77 11.10 13.50 -2.84
C VAL A 77 12.24 14.02 -1.98
N GLU A 78 12.52 15.31 -2.03
CA GLU A 78 13.59 15.94 -1.23
C GLU A 78 13.34 15.78 0.27
N LEU A 79 12.11 16.03 0.73
CA LEU A 79 11.71 15.85 2.12
C LEU A 79 12.02 14.43 2.61
N VAL A 80 11.51 13.42 1.90
CA VAL A 80 11.66 12.01 2.33
C VAL A 80 13.12 11.60 2.32
N VAL A 81 13.85 11.87 1.25
CA VAL A 81 15.24 11.42 1.10
C VAL A 81 16.15 12.07 2.13
N ARG A 82 16.02 13.39 2.38
CA ARG A 82 16.88 14.09 3.34
C ARG A 82 16.56 13.79 4.79
N ARG A 83 15.29 13.48 5.11
CA ARG A 83 14.87 13.11 6.46
C ARG A 83 15.13 11.63 6.80
N ALA A 84 15.31 10.77 5.80
CA ALA A 84 15.48 9.33 5.99
C ALA A 84 16.50 8.94 7.07
N PRO A 85 17.76 9.46 7.12
CA PRO A 85 18.73 9.04 8.12
C PRO A 85 18.32 9.33 9.58
N GLU A 86 17.53 10.38 9.80
CA GLU A 86 16.99 10.71 11.14
C GLU A 86 15.97 9.65 11.56
N LEU A 87 15.03 9.32 10.67
CA LEU A 87 13.95 8.38 10.98
C LEU A 87 14.43 6.91 11.08
N ILE A 88 15.51 6.56 10.38
CA ILE A 88 16.20 5.27 10.62
C ILE A 88 16.73 5.20 12.05
N ARG A 89 17.30 6.29 12.59
CA ARG A 89 17.73 6.32 13.99
C ARG A 89 16.56 6.15 14.96
N ASP A 90 15.40 6.75 14.66
CA ASP A 90 14.20 6.58 15.48
C ASP A 90 13.71 5.11 15.47
N LEU A 91 13.68 4.47 14.31
CA LEU A 91 13.34 3.03 14.22
C LEU A 91 14.29 2.17 15.06
N ILE A 92 15.59 2.45 15.03
CA ILE A 92 16.59 1.74 15.84
C ILE A 92 16.36 2.03 17.33
N ALA A 93 16.05 3.27 17.71
CA ALA A 93 15.74 3.64 19.09
C ALA A 93 14.48 2.93 19.61
N TRP A 94 13.49 2.67 18.75
CA TRP A 94 12.31 1.87 19.06
C TRP A 94 12.56 0.35 19.02
N GLY A 95 13.81 -0.07 18.71
CA GLY A 95 14.25 -1.47 18.84
C GLY A 95 14.29 -2.27 17.54
N THR A 96 14.22 -1.62 16.37
CA THR A 96 14.45 -2.28 15.08
C THR A 96 15.93 -2.67 14.93
N LYS A 97 16.17 -3.88 14.48
CA LYS A 97 17.51 -4.43 14.24
C LYS A 97 17.71 -4.57 12.73
N PHE A 98 18.75 -3.91 12.23
CA PHE A 98 19.21 -4.09 10.84
C PHE A 98 20.48 -4.94 10.82
N ASP A 99 20.69 -5.69 9.74
CA ASP A 99 21.84 -6.54 9.56
C ASP A 99 23.13 -5.72 9.46
N LYS A 100 24.21 -6.32 9.99
CA LYS A 100 25.52 -5.68 10.06
C LYS A 100 26.60 -6.60 9.51
N THR A 101 27.56 -5.99 8.87
CA THR A 101 28.82 -6.60 8.49
C THR A 101 29.68 -6.91 9.74
N PRO A 102 30.68 -7.80 9.65
CA PRO A 102 31.52 -8.17 10.78
C PRO A 102 32.26 -6.99 11.45
N ASP A 103 32.48 -5.89 10.72
CA ASP A 103 33.07 -4.64 11.22
C ASP A 103 32.04 -3.70 11.91
N GLY A 104 30.78 -4.14 12.04
CA GLY A 104 29.73 -3.42 12.76
C GLY A 104 28.97 -2.36 11.94
N ARG A 105 29.30 -2.18 10.65
CA ARG A 105 28.57 -1.30 9.74
C ARG A 105 27.28 -1.98 9.28
N PHE A 106 26.28 -1.20 8.87
CA PHE A 106 25.07 -1.77 8.25
C PHE A 106 25.43 -2.48 6.93
N GLU A 107 24.92 -3.68 6.75
CA GLU A 107 24.91 -4.35 5.48
C GLU A 107 23.83 -3.71 4.61
N LEU A 108 24.20 -3.29 3.39
CA LEU A 108 23.28 -2.55 2.50
C LEU A 108 23.06 -3.32 1.22
N ASN A 109 21.78 -3.49 0.86
CA ASN A 109 21.36 -4.07 -0.40
C ASN A 109 21.13 -3.00 -1.49
N ARG A 110 21.03 -3.46 -2.73
CA ARG A 110 20.61 -2.67 -3.89
C ARG A 110 19.50 -3.39 -4.63
N GLU A 111 18.44 -2.67 -4.94
CA GLU A 111 17.31 -3.16 -5.74
C GLU A 111 17.24 -2.45 -7.09
N GLY A 112 16.35 -2.90 -7.98
CA GLY A 112 16.15 -2.30 -9.29
C GLY A 112 15.78 -0.82 -9.24
N GLY A 113 16.39 -0.02 -10.11
CA GLY A 113 16.21 1.43 -10.16
C GLY A 113 17.15 2.22 -9.24
N HIS A 114 17.80 1.58 -8.26
CA HIS A 114 18.82 2.24 -7.43
C HIS A 114 20.20 2.20 -8.10
N THR A 115 20.90 3.34 -8.08
CA THR A 115 22.29 3.44 -8.56
C THR A 115 23.30 2.97 -7.53
N GLU A 116 22.95 3.04 -6.22
CA GLU A 116 23.86 2.72 -5.11
C GLU A 116 23.23 1.72 -4.12
N HIS A 117 24.07 1.12 -3.28
CA HIS A 117 23.64 0.30 -2.14
C HIS A 117 23.20 1.22 -1.00
N ARG A 118 21.88 1.29 -0.73
CA ARG A 118 21.30 2.16 0.31
C ARG A 118 20.15 1.53 1.07
N ILE A 119 19.90 0.25 0.87
CA ILE A 119 18.74 -0.43 1.45
C ILE A 119 19.18 -1.19 2.68
N LEU A 120 18.75 -0.67 3.87
CA LEU A 120 18.90 -1.37 5.13
C LEU A 120 17.88 -2.52 5.16
N HIS A 121 18.29 -3.66 5.68
CA HIS A 121 17.47 -4.85 5.72
C HIS A 121 17.70 -5.68 6.99
N HIS A 122 16.80 -6.61 7.24
CA HIS A 122 16.93 -7.68 8.23
C HIS A 122 16.58 -8.98 7.52
N GLU A 123 17.60 -9.73 7.12
CA GLU A 123 17.44 -10.91 6.25
C GLU A 123 16.54 -10.57 5.03
N ASP A 124 15.52 -11.40 4.77
CA ASP A 124 14.44 -11.15 3.80
C ASP A 124 13.07 -10.91 4.48
N LEU A 125 13.07 -10.37 5.72
CA LEU A 125 11.90 -10.05 6.55
C LEU A 125 11.98 -8.67 7.21
N THR A 126 12.51 -7.68 6.51
CA THR A 126 12.75 -6.33 7.08
C THR A 126 11.48 -5.69 7.64
N GLY A 127 10.37 -5.81 6.94
CA GLY A 127 9.10 -5.24 7.39
C GLY A 127 8.59 -5.87 8.68
N ALA A 128 8.71 -7.19 8.81
CA ALA A 128 8.31 -7.90 10.04
C ALA A 128 9.13 -7.45 11.27
N GLU A 129 10.43 -7.20 11.09
CA GLU A 129 11.28 -6.70 12.18
C GLU A 129 10.92 -5.26 12.58
N ILE A 130 10.66 -4.37 11.60
CA ILE A 130 10.19 -3.00 11.85
C ILE A 130 8.85 -3.05 12.60
N GLU A 131 7.91 -3.84 12.12
CA GLU A 131 6.58 -3.99 12.71
C GLU A 131 6.65 -4.51 14.14
N ARG A 132 7.43 -5.56 14.38
CA ARG A 132 7.69 -6.11 15.72
C ARG A 132 8.19 -5.04 16.70
N ALA A 133 9.16 -4.24 16.28
CA ALA A 133 9.75 -3.20 17.12
C ALA A 133 8.74 -2.09 17.45
N LEU A 134 8.00 -1.62 16.44
CA LEU A 134 6.98 -0.59 16.61
C LEU A 134 5.82 -1.06 17.50
N ILE A 135 5.27 -2.26 17.28
CA ILE A 135 4.22 -2.86 18.11
C ILE A 135 4.68 -2.97 19.56
N THR A 136 5.92 -3.44 19.78
CA THR A 136 6.49 -3.56 21.14
C THR A 136 6.55 -2.21 21.84
N SER A 137 6.91 -1.16 21.12
CA SER A 137 7.01 0.20 21.66
C SER A 137 5.63 0.81 21.92
N VAL A 138 4.68 0.66 21.00
CA VAL A 138 3.29 1.13 21.14
C VAL A 138 2.60 0.49 22.36
N ARG A 139 2.73 -0.84 22.52
CA ARG A 139 2.11 -1.56 23.66
C ARG A 139 2.64 -1.15 25.02
N LYS A 140 3.83 -0.56 25.09
CA LYS A 140 4.44 -0.06 26.34
C LYS A 140 4.08 1.39 26.63
N HIS A 141 3.54 2.13 25.67
CA HIS A 141 3.33 3.56 25.81
C HIS A 141 2.03 3.86 26.56
N PRO A 142 2.07 4.58 27.71
CA PRO A 142 0.89 4.79 28.57
C PRO A 142 -0.21 5.65 27.94
N ASN A 143 0.14 6.51 26.97
CA ASN A 143 -0.81 7.42 26.31
C ASN A 143 -1.39 6.83 25.00
N ILE A 144 -1.17 5.54 24.71
CA ILE A 144 -1.71 4.88 23.51
C ILE A 144 -2.71 3.79 23.95
N THR A 145 -3.95 3.93 23.50
CA THR A 145 -4.97 2.88 23.60
C THR A 145 -5.10 2.19 22.25
N VAL A 146 -4.96 0.87 22.22
CA VAL A 146 -5.08 0.05 21.00
C VAL A 146 -6.39 -0.70 21.00
N LEU A 147 -7.16 -0.58 19.92
CA LEU A 147 -8.40 -1.30 19.65
C LEU A 147 -8.18 -2.23 18.45
N GLU A 148 -7.81 -3.48 18.72
CA GLU A 148 -7.76 -4.54 17.70
C GLU A 148 -9.18 -5.05 17.39
N HIS A 149 -9.40 -5.61 16.21
CA HIS A 149 -10.72 -6.07 15.74
C HIS A 149 -11.78 -4.97 15.71
N HIS A 150 -11.35 -3.74 15.40
CA HIS A 150 -12.21 -2.58 15.27
C HIS A 150 -12.10 -1.98 13.86
N PHE A 151 -13.20 -1.97 13.13
CA PHE A 151 -13.26 -1.54 11.74
C PHE A 151 -13.80 -0.11 11.64
N ALA A 152 -13.01 0.84 11.13
CA ALA A 152 -13.51 2.18 10.84
C ALA A 152 -14.40 2.14 9.60
N ILE A 153 -15.67 2.55 9.75
CA ILE A 153 -16.68 2.51 8.68
C ILE A 153 -16.63 3.77 7.84
N ASP A 154 -16.80 4.93 8.48
CA ASP A 154 -16.84 6.25 7.83
C ASP A 154 -16.26 7.35 8.73
N LEU A 155 -15.71 8.38 8.08
CA LEU A 155 -15.17 9.56 8.73
C LEU A 155 -16.29 10.57 9.06
N LEU A 156 -16.24 11.15 10.24
CA LEU A 156 -17.21 12.14 10.72
C LEU A 156 -16.83 13.55 10.23
N THR A 157 -17.78 14.21 9.59
CA THR A 157 -17.60 15.58 9.06
C THR A 157 -18.86 16.40 9.30
N GLN A 158 -18.92 17.65 8.84
CA GLN A 158 -20.11 18.50 8.91
C GLN A 158 -21.36 17.85 8.28
N HIS A 159 -21.19 16.87 7.39
CA HIS A 159 -22.31 16.11 6.86
C HIS A 159 -23.15 15.46 8.00
N HIS A 160 -22.48 14.94 9.02
CA HIS A 160 -23.13 14.31 10.19
C HIS A 160 -23.78 15.31 11.14
N LEU A 161 -23.55 16.61 10.94
CA LEU A 161 -24.25 17.71 11.61
C LEU A 161 -25.44 18.25 10.78
N GLY A 162 -25.78 17.55 9.67
CA GLY A 162 -26.88 17.94 8.79
C GLY A 162 -26.50 18.94 7.68
N GLU A 163 -25.22 19.27 7.51
CA GLU A 163 -24.78 20.17 6.46
C GLU A 163 -24.61 19.44 5.11
N PHE A 164 -24.97 20.08 4.02
CA PHE A 164 -24.64 19.60 2.68
C PHE A 164 -23.18 19.87 2.36
N VAL A 165 -22.37 18.80 2.20
CA VAL A 165 -20.94 18.90 1.93
C VAL A 165 -20.56 18.45 0.53
N THR A 166 -19.63 19.18 -0.08
CA THR A 166 -19.03 18.88 -1.38
C THR A 166 -17.51 19.01 -1.27
N ARG A 167 -16.78 18.66 -2.33
CA ARG A 167 -15.33 18.90 -2.41
C ARG A 167 -14.92 20.38 -2.37
N HIS A 168 -15.89 21.28 -2.59
CA HIS A 168 -15.68 22.72 -2.60
C HIS A 168 -16.16 23.39 -1.31
N THR A 169 -16.66 22.61 -0.33
CA THR A 169 -17.09 23.14 0.97
C THR A 169 -15.90 23.73 1.71
N ARG A 170 -15.94 25.03 1.95
CA ARG A 170 -14.88 25.73 2.68
C ARG A 170 -14.90 25.33 4.14
N GLY A 171 -13.71 25.05 4.69
CA GLY A 171 -13.57 24.72 6.11
C GLY A 171 -14.05 23.32 6.47
N LEU A 172 -14.28 22.45 5.48
CA LEU A 172 -14.59 21.02 5.72
C LEU A 172 -13.54 20.42 6.67
N ALA A 173 -14.00 19.78 7.74
CA ALA A 173 -13.15 19.22 8.79
C ALA A 173 -13.60 17.81 9.17
N CYS A 174 -12.65 17.00 9.64
CA CYS A 174 -12.91 15.69 10.21
C CYS A 174 -12.97 15.79 11.74
N PHE A 175 -13.91 15.06 12.33
CA PHE A 175 -14.20 15.07 13.76
C PHE A 175 -14.01 13.72 14.43
N GLY A 176 -13.57 12.70 13.69
CA GLY A 176 -13.42 11.33 14.14
C GLY A 176 -13.94 10.31 13.12
N ALA A 177 -14.40 9.18 13.62
CA ALA A 177 -14.94 8.10 12.77
C ALA A 177 -16.03 7.31 13.52
N TYR A 178 -16.92 6.67 12.74
CA TYR A 178 -17.70 5.53 13.23
C TYR A 178 -16.84 4.27 13.15
N VAL A 179 -16.82 3.51 14.24
CA VAL A 179 -15.97 2.34 14.38
C VAL A 179 -16.81 1.13 14.80
N LEU A 180 -16.82 0.09 13.98
CA LEU A 180 -17.49 -1.18 14.25
C LEU A 180 -16.56 -2.07 15.09
N ASN A 181 -17.00 -2.44 16.28
CA ASN A 181 -16.37 -3.50 17.05
C ASN A 181 -16.81 -4.85 16.45
N LEU A 182 -15.85 -5.61 15.90
CA LEU A 182 -16.13 -6.86 15.19
C LEU A 182 -16.49 -8.02 16.13
N GLU A 183 -16.27 -7.88 17.44
CA GLU A 183 -16.61 -8.92 18.42
C GLU A 183 -18.04 -8.71 18.95
N SER A 184 -18.40 -7.47 19.33
CA SER A 184 -19.74 -7.14 19.83
C SER A 184 -20.73 -6.83 18.70
N ASN A 185 -20.25 -6.53 17.50
CA ASN A 185 -21.01 -6.05 16.36
C ASN A 185 -21.76 -4.73 16.64
N GLU A 186 -21.19 -3.89 17.51
CA GLU A 186 -21.70 -2.56 17.83
C GLU A 186 -20.85 -1.48 17.15
N ILE A 187 -21.48 -0.35 16.81
CA ILE A 187 -20.78 0.79 16.20
C ILE A 187 -20.65 1.89 17.24
N GLU A 188 -19.39 2.28 17.48
CA GLU A 188 -19.03 3.35 18.39
C GLU A 188 -18.71 4.64 17.63
N THR A 189 -19.18 5.78 18.18
CA THR A 189 -18.77 7.11 17.74
C THR A 189 -17.47 7.50 18.42
N VAL A 190 -16.37 7.53 17.69
CA VAL A 190 -15.05 7.95 18.19
C VAL A 190 -14.78 9.38 17.74
N LEU A 191 -14.87 10.34 18.66
CA LEU A 191 -14.60 11.75 18.40
C LEU A 191 -13.13 12.07 18.67
N ALA A 192 -12.49 12.81 17.76
CA ALA A 192 -11.09 13.16 17.85
C ALA A 192 -10.82 14.62 17.47
N LYS A 193 -9.78 15.23 18.04
CA LYS A 193 -9.26 16.52 17.59
C LYS A 193 -8.61 16.39 16.21
N PHE A 194 -7.86 15.32 16.01
CA PHE A 194 -7.21 14.97 14.74
C PHE A 194 -7.43 13.50 14.41
N THR A 195 -7.71 13.21 13.15
CA THR A 195 -7.87 11.85 12.63
C THR A 195 -6.78 11.56 11.60
N VAL A 196 -6.13 10.41 11.72
CA VAL A 196 -5.05 9.95 10.86
C VAL A 196 -5.43 8.64 10.21
N VAL A 197 -5.50 8.62 8.89
CA VAL A 197 -5.82 7.42 8.12
C VAL A 197 -4.53 6.83 7.58
N ALA A 198 -4.11 5.70 8.15
CA ALA A 198 -2.91 4.95 7.81
C ALA A 198 -3.26 3.47 7.49
N ALA A 199 -4.39 3.28 6.78
CA ALA A 199 -5.04 1.99 6.58
C ALA A 199 -4.44 1.15 5.43
N GLY A 200 -3.27 1.52 4.92
CA GLY A 200 -2.56 0.80 3.86
C GLY A 200 -3.19 0.97 2.47
N GLY A 201 -2.85 0.04 1.58
CA GLY A 201 -3.23 0.08 0.18
C GLY A 201 -4.47 -0.74 -0.17
N CYS A 202 -4.58 -1.12 -1.44
CA CYS A 202 -5.80 -1.66 -2.02
C CYS A 202 -5.57 -2.89 -2.93
N GLY A 203 -4.50 -3.67 -2.69
CA GLY A 203 -4.16 -4.78 -3.59
C GLY A 203 -5.26 -5.82 -3.78
N ASN A 204 -6.12 -6.00 -2.78
CA ASN A 204 -7.26 -6.94 -2.85
C ASN A 204 -8.38 -6.51 -3.81
N VAL A 205 -8.28 -5.35 -4.42
CA VAL A 205 -9.13 -4.97 -5.57
C VAL A 205 -8.85 -5.86 -6.78
N TYR A 206 -7.70 -6.56 -6.80
CA TYR A 206 -7.31 -7.51 -7.85
C TYR A 206 -7.38 -8.95 -7.35
N SER A 207 -7.61 -9.90 -8.25
CA SER A 207 -7.67 -11.34 -7.95
C SER A 207 -6.32 -11.92 -7.53
N SER A 208 -5.22 -11.34 -8.04
CA SER A 208 -3.83 -11.72 -7.74
C SER A 208 -3.11 -10.54 -7.10
N THR A 209 -2.69 -10.70 -5.86
CA THR A 209 -1.98 -9.66 -5.09
C THR A 209 -1.01 -10.27 -4.10
N THR A 210 0.07 -9.53 -3.82
CA THR A 210 1.02 -9.86 -2.74
C THR A 210 0.60 -9.26 -1.38
N ASN A 211 -0.49 -8.50 -1.35
CA ASN A 211 -0.97 -7.85 -0.14
C ASN A 211 -1.82 -8.80 0.72
N PRO A 212 -1.74 -8.71 2.05
CA PRO A 212 -2.62 -9.46 2.95
C PRO A 212 -4.09 -9.12 2.73
N SER A 213 -4.97 -10.00 3.20
CA SER A 213 -6.42 -9.89 2.99
C SER A 213 -7.04 -8.58 3.50
N VAL A 214 -6.36 -7.92 4.43
CA VAL A 214 -6.79 -6.64 5.00
C VAL A 214 -6.57 -5.43 4.09
N ALA A 215 -5.81 -5.55 3.00
CA ALA A 215 -5.52 -4.44 2.08
C ALA A 215 -6.66 -4.21 1.07
N THR A 216 -7.78 -3.70 1.54
CA THR A 216 -9.04 -3.50 0.80
C THR A 216 -9.33 -2.05 0.41
N GLY A 217 -8.39 -1.13 0.67
CA GLY A 217 -8.50 0.29 0.28
C GLY A 217 -9.43 1.11 1.17
N ASP A 218 -9.69 0.65 2.40
CA ASP A 218 -10.68 1.27 3.31
C ASP A 218 -10.40 2.75 3.57
N GLY A 219 -9.14 3.10 3.84
CA GLY A 219 -8.76 4.48 4.11
C GLY A 219 -9.01 5.41 2.93
N ILE A 220 -8.66 4.97 1.71
CA ILE A 220 -8.88 5.73 0.47
C ILE A 220 -10.39 5.91 0.25
N ALA A 221 -11.17 4.85 0.42
CA ALA A 221 -12.61 4.87 0.21
C ALA A 221 -13.32 5.80 1.22
N MET A 222 -13.00 5.70 2.52
CA MET A 222 -13.55 6.59 3.55
C MET A 222 -13.22 8.06 3.27
N CYS A 223 -11.98 8.38 2.95
CA CYS A 223 -11.56 9.72 2.59
C CYS A 223 -12.29 10.24 1.34
N HIS A 224 -12.47 9.38 0.32
CA HIS A 224 -13.23 9.72 -0.88
C HIS A 224 -14.70 10.03 -0.57
N ARG A 225 -15.39 9.21 0.25
CA ARG A 225 -16.76 9.49 0.69
C ARG A 225 -16.86 10.77 1.49
N ALA A 226 -15.89 11.04 2.36
CA ALA A 226 -15.76 12.31 3.11
C ALA A 226 -15.42 13.52 2.21
N LYS A 227 -15.25 13.34 0.89
CA LYS A 227 -14.94 14.36 -0.13
C LYS A 227 -13.48 14.84 -0.15
N ALA A 228 -12.55 14.10 0.44
CA ALA A 228 -11.13 14.36 0.24
C ALA A 228 -10.71 14.17 -1.23
N ILE A 229 -9.69 14.89 -1.66
CA ILE A 229 -9.12 14.77 -3.01
C ILE A 229 -8.30 13.49 -3.08
N THR A 230 -8.49 12.70 -4.14
CA THR A 230 -7.69 11.51 -4.47
C THR A 230 -7.00 11.71 -5.81
N GLU A 231 -5.72 11.35 -5.91
CA GLU A 231 -4.91 11.51 -7.12
C GLU A 231 -4.11 10.24 -7.43
N ASN A 232 -3.76 10.06 -8.72
CA ASN A 232 -2.85 9.03 -9.21
C ASN A 232 -3.32 7.58 -8.95
N MET A 233 -4.62 7.37 -8.76
CA MET A 233 -5.19 6.05 -8.46
C MET A 233 -4.98 5.03 -9.59
N GLU A 234 -4.77 5.48 -10.82
CA GLU A 234 -4.47 4.65 -11.99
C GLU A 234 -3.10 3.98 -11.93
N PHE A 235 -2.18 4.47 -11.08
CA PHE A 235 -0.82 3.95 -10.97
C PHE A 235 -0.75 2.81 -9.95
N ILE A 236 -1.31 1.67 -10.33
CA ILE A 236 -1.17 0.42 -9.57
C ILE A 236 0.09 -0.30 -10.03
N GLN A 237 1.06 -0.44 -9.14
CA GLN A 237 2.29 -1.16 -9.40
C GLN A 237 2.05 -2.67 -9.22
N PHE A 238 2.36 -3.44 -10.27
CA PHE A 238 2.40 -4.89 -10.20
C PHE A 238 3.83 -5.35 -9.90
N HIS A 239 4.00 -6.20 -8.88
CA HIS A 239 5.28 -6.82 -8.65
C HIS A 239 5.52 -7.91 -9.70
N PRO A 240 6.66 -7.92 -10.40
CA PRO A 240 6.89 -8.85 -11.51
C PRO A 240 6.97 -10.31 -11.08
N THR A 241 7.48 -10.56 -9.87
CA THR A 241 7.85 -11.87 -9.39
C THR A 241 7.16 -12.21 -8.07
N SER A 242 5.89 -12.60 -8.13
CA SER A 242 5.23 -13.34 -7.07
C SER A 242 5.24 -14.83 -7.39
N LEU A 243 5.34 -15.69 -6.39
CA LEU A 243 5.31 -17.14 -6.57
C LEU A 243 3.96 -17.55 -7.19
N TYR A 244 4.01 -18.27 -8.31
CA TYR A 244 2.81 -18.80 -8.93
C TYR A 244 2.37 -20.07 -8.19
N HIS A 245 1.35 -19.93 -7.34
CA HIS A 245 0.70 -21.03 -6.65
C HIS A 245 -0.81 -20.74 -6.54
N PRO A 246 -1.65 -21.28 -7.46
CA PRO A 246 -3.07 -20.88 -7.59
C PRO A 246 -3.93 -21.07 -6.33
N ALA A 247 -3.56 -22.00 -5.46
CA ALA A 247 -4.29 -22.29 -4.24
C ALA A 247 -3.96 -21.35 -3.07
N GLU A 248 -2.92 -20.51 -3.18
CA GLU A 248 -2.45 -19.66 -2.08
C GLU A 248 -2.79 -18.19 -2.31
N LYS A 249 -3.37 -17.55 -1.28
CA LYS A 249 -3.62 -16.10 -1.24
C LYS A 249 -3.28 -15.57 0.15
N PRO A 250 -2.55 -14.43 0.24
CA PRO A 250 -1.94 -13.66 -0.86
C PRO A 250 -0.85 -14.43 -1.59
N ASN A 251 -0.53 -14.01 -2.82
CA ASN A 251 0.60 -14.56 -3.55
C ASN A 251 1.90 -14.27 -2.78
N PHE A 252 2.70 -15.31 -2.53
CA PHE A 252 3.96 -15.13 -1.83
C PHE A 252 4.94 -14.29 -2.67
N LEU A 253 5.49 -13.25 -2.08
CA LEU A 253 6.43 -12.35 -2.75
C LEU A 253 7.80 -13.03 -2.92
N ILE A 254 8.34 -13.05 -4.14
CA ILE A 254 9.75 -13.31 -4.39
C ILE A 254 10.44 -11.96 -4.56
N THR A 255 11.16 -11.53 -3.54
CA THR A 255 11.72 -10.18 -3.45
C THR A 255 12.52 -9.75 -4.67
N GLU A 256 12.49 -8.46 -5.00
CA GLU A 256 13.31 -7.88 -6.04
C GLU A 256 14.81 -8.03 -5.78
N ALA A 257 15.22 -8.11 -4.51
CA ALA A 257 16.60 -8.38 -4.12
C ALA A 257 17.15 -9.66 -4.76
N MET A 258 16.32 -10.67 -5.04
CA MET A 258 16.75 -11.88 -5.74
C MET A 258 17.16 -11.58 -7.19
N ARG A 259 16.45 -10.69 -7.90
CA ARG A 259 16.88 -10.19 -9.22
C ARG A 259 18.14 -9.33 -9.11
N GLY A 260 18.25 -8.51 -8.05
CA GLY A 260 19.45 -7.76 -7.70
C GLY A 260 20.67 -8.67 -7.43
N TYR A 261 20.45 -9.79 -6.76
CA TYR A 261 21.46 -10.85 -6.54
C TYR A 261 21.90 -11.54 -7.85
N GLY A 262 21.08 -11.42 -8.91
CA GLY A 262 21.40 -11.87 -10.26
C GLY A 262 20.49 -12.97 -10.80
N ALA A 263 19.31 -13.19 -10.22
CA ALA A 263 18.34 -14.12 -10.79
C ALA A 263 17.83 -13.65 -12.16
N ILE A 264 17.60 -14.61 -13.07
CA ILE A 264 17.30 -14.38 -14.48
C ILE A 264 15.87 -14.84 -14.78
N LEU A 265 15.09 -14.00 -15.46
CA LEU A 265 13.76 -14.36 -15.96
C LEU A 265 13.84 -15.20 -17.22
N ARG A 266 13.14 -16.36 -17.22
CA ARG A 266 13.09 -17.31 -18.32
C ARG A 266 11.67 -17.69 -18.68
N LEU A 267 11.43 -17.90 -19.96
CA LEU A 267 10.20 -18.53 -20.46
C LEU A 267 10.13 -20.01 -20.04
N GLN A 268 8.96 -20.64 -20.20
CA GLN A 268 8.81 -22.07 -19.87
C GLN A 268 9.70 -22.99 -20.74
N ASN A 269 10.10 -22.55 -21.92
CA ASN A 269 11.06 -23.25 -22.76
C ASN A 269 12.55 -23.03 -22.37
N GLY A 270 12.81 -22.23 -21.31
CA GLY A 270 14.14 -21.93 -20.80
C GLY A 270 14.83 -20.70 -21.40
N GLU A 271 14.26 -20.05 -22.42
CA GLU A 271 14.85 -18.86 -23.05
C GLU A 271 14.79 -17.64 -22.13
N GLU A 272 15.85 -16.83 -22.15
CA GLU A 272 15.83 -15.46 -21.62
C GLU A 272 15.07 -14.55 -22.61
N PHE A 273 14.27 -13.63 -22.10
CA PHE A 273 13.44 -12.78 -22.96
C PHE A 273 13.55 -11.28 -22.67
N MET A 274 14.08 -10.91 -21.52
CA MET A 274 14.06 -9.51 -21.05
C MET A 274 14.97 -8.58 -21.87
N ASP A 275 15.95 -9.08 -22.58
CA ASP A 275 16.82 -8.33 -23.50
C ASP A 275 16.05 -7.68 -24.67
N LYS A 276 14.89 -8.25 -25.06
CA LYS A 276 13.99 -7.70 -26.07
C LYS A 276 13.25 -6.45 -25.57
N TYR A 277 13.16 -6.26 -24.26
CA TYR A 277 12.34 -5.23 -23.64
C TYR A 277 13.14 -4.10 -22.99
N HIS A 278 14.33 -4.39 -22.44
CA HIS A 278 15.12 -3.38 -21.74
C HIS A 278 16.61 -3.75 -21.62
N PRO A 279 17.55 -2.77 -21.77
CA PRO A 279 18.99 -3.03 -21.65
C PRO A 279 19.43 -3.61 -20.29
N MET A 280 18.75 -3.25 -19.20
CA MET A 280 19.00 -3.80 -17.86
C MET A 280 18.44 -5.22 -17.66
N LYS A 281 17.83 -5.83 -18.69
CA LYS A 281 17.28 -7.19 -18.66
C LYS A 281 16.37 -7.40 -17.44
N SER A 282 16.62 -8.46 -16.64
CA SER A 282 15.82 -8.80 -15.46
C SER A 282 15.85 -7.76 -14.33
N LEU A 283 16.75 -6.78 -14.38
CA LEU A 283 16.84 -5.64 -13.46
C LEU A 283 16.11 -4.38 -13.96
N ALA A 284 15.37 -4.48 -15.07
CA ALA A 284 14.54 -3.38 -15.54
C ALA A 284 13.52 -2.93 -14.47
N PRO A 285 13.04 -1.68 -14.51
CA PRO A 285 11.98 -1.18 -13.61
C PRO A 285 10.77 -2.11 -13.58
N ARG A 286 10.05 -2.13 -12.46
CA ARG A 286 8.94 -3.07 -12.20
C ARG A 286 7.83 -3.00 -13.25
N ASP A 287 7.45 -1.80 -13.68
CA ASP A 287 6.44 -1.58 -14.74
C ASP A 287 6.84 -2.21 -16.06
N VAL A 288 8.10 -2.07 -16.45
CA VAL A 288 8.65 -2.69 -17.68
C VAL A 288 8.69 -4.21 -17.54
N THR A 289 9.22 -4.70 -16.43
CA THR A 289 9.37 -6.15 -16.20
C THR A 289 8.01 -6.85 -16.11
N ALA A 290 7.07 -6.29 -15.35
CA ALA A 290 5.72 -6.86 -15.21
C ALA A 290 4.98 -6.89 -16.56
N ARG A 291 5.10 -5.81 -17.36
CA ARG A 291 4.50 -5.75 -18.69
C ARG A 291 5.16 -6.74 -19.68
N ALA A 292 6.47 -6.91 -19.61
CA ALA A 292 7.18 -7.89 -20.44
C ALA A 292 6.72 -9.33 -20.12
N ILE A 293 6.66 -9.69 -18.85
CA ILE A 293 6.15 -11.00 -18.40
C ILE A 293 4.71 -11.20 -18.87
N TYR A 294 3.82 -10.23 -18.61
CA TYR A 294 2.43 -10.29 -19.03
C TYR A 294 2.29 -10.47 -20.55
N THR A 295 3.10 -9.76 -21.34
CA THR A 295 3.10 -9.86 -22.81
C THR A 295 3.53 -11.24 -23.28
N GLU A 296 4.59 -11.80 -22.72
CA GLU A 296 5.06 -13.14 -23.10
C GLU A 296 4.08 -14.23 -22.67
N MET A 297 3.53 -14.15 -21.46
CA MET A 297 2.48 -15.06 -20.96
C MET A 297 1.25 -15.04 -21.88
N THR A 298 0.73 -13.85 -22.18
CA THR A 298 -0.47 -13.69 -23.04
C THR A 298 -0.22 -14.22 -24.47
N ARG A 299 0.95 -13.92 -25.04
CA ARG A 299 1.32 -14.38 -26.40
C ARG A 299 1.41 -15.90 -26.52
N ARG A 300 1.81 -16.58 -25.43
CA ARG A 300 2.05 -18.02 -25.40
C ARG A 300 0.89 -18.82 -24.82
N GLY A 301 -0.07 -18.15 -24.15
CA GLY A 301 -1.13 -18.82 -23.40
C GLY A 301 -0.60 -19.51 -22.14
N GLU A 302 0.44 -18.93 -21.52
CA GLU A 302 1.09 -19.44 -20.32
C GLU A 302 0.65 -18.65 -19.09
N ASP A 303 0.55 -19.29 -17.92
CA ASP A 303 0.11 -18.66 -16.66
C ASP A 303 1.25 -18.08 -15.82
N PHE A 304 2.49 -18.46 -16.13
CA PHE A 304 3.69 -18.04 -15.41
C PHE A 304 4.94 -18.10 -16.28
N VAL A 305 5.99 -17.45 -15.80
CA VAL A 305 7.37 -17.58 -16.29
C VAL A 305 8.25 -18.11 -15.16
N TYR A 306 9.51 -18.39 -15.42
CA TYR A 306 10.46 -18.83 -14.41
C TYR A 306 11.43 -17.74 -13.98
N LEU A 307 11.80 -17.76 -12.69
CA LEU A 307 12.95 -17.06 -12.15
C LEU A 307 14.05 -18.07 -11.84
N ASP A 308 15.24 -17.89 -12.41
CA ASP A 308 16.38 -18.80 -12.33
C ASP A 308 17.52 -18.20 -11.51
N VAL A 309 17.86 -18.82 -10.38
CA VAL A 309 18.98 -18.42 -9.51
C VAL A 309 20.03 -19.54 -9.38
N ARG A 310 19.86 -20.67 -10.06
CA ARG A 310 20.68 -21.89 -9.95
C ARG A 310 22.14 -21.71 -10.32
N HIS A 311 22.50 -20.67 -11.06
CA HIS A 311 23.88 -20.34 -11.42
C HIS A 311 24.66 -19.66 -10.29
N LYS A 312 23.99 -19.36 -9.17
CA LYS A 312 24.60 -18.78 -7.95
C LYS A 312 25.04 -19.87 -7.00
N ASP A 313 25.93 -19.50 -6.07
CA ASP A 313 26.35 -20.41 -5.01
C ASP A 313 25.16 -20.80 -4.12
N PRO A 314 24.90 -22.13 -3.93
CA PRO A 314 23.75 -22.61 -3.19
C PRO A 314 23.71 -22.16 -1.72
N GLU A 315 24.88 -22.14 -1.03
CA GLU A 315 24.93 -21.78 0.39
C GLU A 315 24.71 -20.28 0.57
N GLN A 316 25.31 -19.47 -0.28
CA GLN A 316 25.06 -18.03 -0.28
C GLN A 316 23.60 -17.72 -0.60
N THR A 317 23.00 -18.40 -1.57
CA THR A 317 21.57 -18.20 -1.91
C THR A 317 20.66 -18.51 -0.73
N ARG A 318 20.88 -19.62 -0.01
CA ARG A 318 20.12 -19.96 1.20
C ARG A 318 20.32 -18.94 2.32
N ARG A 319 21.54 -18.44 2.48
CA ARG A 319 21.86 -17.45 3.51
C ARG A 319 21.23 -16.08 3.22
N HIS A 320 21.18 -15.64 1.96
CA HIS A 320 20.60 -14.36 1.59
C HIS A 320 19.07 -14.37 1.58
N PHE A 321 18.44 -15.52 1.32
CA PHE A 321 16.99 -15.65 1.15
C PHE A 321 16.44 -16.85 1.93
N PRO A 322 16.62 -16.90 3.26
CA PRO A 322 16.25 -18.08 4.05
C PRO A 322 14.75 -18.36 4.02
N ASN A 323 13.91 -17.32 4.16
CA ASN A 323 12.45 -17.48 4.18
C ASN A 323 11.89 -17.84 2.79
N ILE A 324 12.44 -17.26 1.73
CA ILE A 324 12.06 -17.64 0.36
C ILE A 324 12.46 -19.09 0.08
N TYR A 325 13.66 -19.50 0.52
CA TYR A 325 14.12 -20.88 0.38
C TYR A 325 13.18 -21.85 1.09
N GLU A 326 12.89 -21.61 2.38
CA GLU A 326 12.00 -22.45 3.17
C GLU A 326 10.59 -22.52 2.58
N LYS A 327 10.05 -21.37 2.17
CA LYS A 327 8.73 -21.31 1.54
C LYS A 327 8.68 -22.12 0.25
N CYS A 328 9.62 -21.93 -0.66
CA CYS A 328 9.67 -22.67 -1.91
C CYS A 328 9.87 -24.18 -1.64
N LEU A 329 10.77 -24.53 -0.70
CA LEU A 329 11.02 -25.92 -0.33
C LEU A 329 9.76 -26.60 0.25
N SER A 330 8.95 -25.89 1.03
CA SER A 330 7.66 -26.40 1.54
C SER A 330 6.66 -26.78 0.44
N LEU A 331 6.86 -26.22 -0.76
CA LEU A 331 6.08 -26.51 -1.97
C LEU A 331 6.80 -27.47 -2.92
N GLY A 332 7.93 -28.07 -2.48
CA GLY A 332 8.71 -29.00 -3.27
C GLY A 332 9.68 -28.37 -4.27
N ILE A 333 9.97 -27.06 -4.15
CA ILE A 333 10.86 -26.30 -5.05
C ILE A 333 12.15 -25.97 -4.29
N ASP A 334 13.26 -26.66 -4.61
CA ASP A 334 14.59 -26.25 -4.13
C ASP A 334 15.15 -25.18 -5.07
N ILE A 335 15.10 -23.91 -4.68
CA ILE A 335 15.51 -22.78 -5.52
C ILE A 335 16.98 -22.82 -5.96
N THR A 336 17.82 -23.65 -5.31
CA THR A 336 19.21 -23.87 -5.71
C THR A 336 19.36 -24.88 -6.85
N ARG A 337 18.31 -25.62 -7.17
CA ARG A 337 18.28 -26.69 -8.20
C ARG A 337 17.13 -26.55 -9.17
N ASP A 338 16.01 -25.97 -8.72
CA ASP A 338 14.78 -25.86 -9.48
C ASP A 338 14.54 -24.42 -9.93
N LEU A 339 13.78 -24.25 -11.00
CA LEU A 339 13.27 -22.97 -11.45
C LEU A 339 12.07 -22.55 -10.61
N ILE A 340 12.01 -21.28 -10.22
CA ILE A 340 10.91 -20.73 -9.43
C ILE A 340 9.80 -20.24 -10.37
N PRO A 341 8.59 -20.81 -10.36
CA PRO A 341 7.49 -20.30 -11.17
C PRO A 341 6.99 -18.96 -10.60
N VAL A 342 6.97 -17.91 -11.42
CA VAL A 342 6.58 -16.56 -10.99
C VAL A 342 5.59 -15.91 -11.95
N THR A 343 4.71 -15.08 -11.41
CA THR A 343 3.71 -14.32 -12.15
C THR A 343 3.58 -12.91 -11.57
N PRO A 344 3.20 -11.89 -12.38
CA PRO A 344 2.93 -10.57 -11.84
C PRO A 344 1.69 -10.55 -10.94
N ALA A 345 1.76 -9.78 -9.85
CA ALA A 345 0.64 -9.57 -8.93
C ALA A 345 0.54 -8.11 -8.50
N ALA A 346 -0.68 -7.61 -8.23
CA ALA A 346 -0.88 -6.28 -7.71
C ALA A 346 -0.14 -6.15 -6.37
N HIS A 347 0.62 -5.05 -6.19
CA HIS A 347 1.57 -4.94 -5.10
C HIS A 347 1.50 -3.62 -4.34
N TYR A 348 1.40 -2.49 -5.04
CA TYR A 348 1.44 -1.16 -4.42
C TYR A 348 0.59 -0.15 -5.19
N CYS A 349 -0.17 0.69 -4.48
CA CYS A 349 -0.87 1.83 -5.04
C CYS A 349 0.02 3.07 -4.94
N CYS A 350 0.50 3.61 -6.07
CA CYS A 350 1.32 4.83 -6.07
C CYS A 350 0.51 6.10 -5.83
N GLY A 351 -0.80 6.04 -6.06
CA GLY A 351 -1.76 7.08 -5.74
C GLY A 351 -2.44 6.89 -4.39
N GLY A 352 -3.45 7.70 -4.13
CA GLY A 352 -4.18 7.68 -2.87
C GLY A 352 -4.84 9.01 -2.55
N VAL A 353 -5.04 9.26 -1.27
CA VAL A 353 -5.54 10.54 -0.75
C VAL A 353 -4.45 11.60 -0.86
N LYS A 354 -4.72 12.68 -1.61
CA LYS A 354 -3.76 13.79 -1.76
C LYS A 354 -3.47 14.46 -0.43
N VAL A 355 -2.19 14.65 -0.14
CA VAL A 355 -1.72 15.32 1.07
C VAL A 355 -0.69 16.42 0.74
N ASP A 356 -0.52 17.36 1.67
CA ASP A 356 0.58 18.32 1.67
C ASP A 356 1.86 17.70 2.29
N LEU A 357 2.93 18.49 2.40
CA LEU A 357 4.20 18.05 3.01
C LEU A 357 4.11 17.72 4.50
N ASN A 358 3.01 18.03 5.17
CA ASN A 358 2.72 17.67 6.55
C ASN A 358 1.82 16.43 6.66
N GLY A 359 1.41 15.83 5.55
CA GLY A 359 0.45 14.73 5.52
C GLY A 359 -1.02 15.14 5.74
N GLU A 360 -1.34 16.45 5.84
CA GLU A 360 -2.72 16.92 5.96
C GLU A 360 -3.43 16.86 4.60
N THR A 361 -4.67 16.38 4.60
CA THR A 361 -5.49 16.24 3.40
C THR A 361 -6.18 17.56 3.01
N SER A 362 -7.01 17.54 1.98
CA SER A 362 -7.90 18.68 1.65
C SER A 362 -9.01 18.93 2.69
N ILE A 363 -9.15 18.06 3.68
CA ILE A 363 -10.08 18.17 4.81
C ILE A 363 -9.27 18.50 6.06
N ARG A 364 -9.63 19.59 6.73
CA ARG A 364 -8.95 20.03 7.96
C ARG A 364 -9.03 18.96 9.05
N ARG A 365 -7.99 18.83 9.88
CA ARG A 365 -7.87 17.85 10.98
C ARG A 365 -7.83 16.39 10.50
N LEU A 366 -7.70 16.14 9.17
CA LEU A 366 -7.59 14.83 8.57
C LEU A 366 -6.23 14.67 7.91
N TYR A 367 -5.49 13.66 8.33
CA TYR A 367 -4.22 13.28 7.76
C TYR A 367 -4.36 11.93 7.06
N ALA A 368 -3.57 11.72 6.01
CA ALA A 368 -3.42 10.40 5.38
C ALA A 368 -1.93 10.07 5.26
N LEU A 369 -1.53 8.86 5.66
CA LEU A 369 -0.14 8.45 5.78
C LEU A 369 0.12 7.08 5.14
N GLY A 370 1.37 6.85 4.72
CA GLY A 370 1.79 5.62 4.08
C GLY A 370 1.02 5.37 2.78
N GLU A 371 0.82 4.12 2.41
CA GLU A 371 0.20 3.74 1.13
C GLU A 371 -1.24 4.23 0.93
N THR A 372 -1.93 4.69 1.99
CA THR A 372 -3.23 5.36 1.87
C THR A 372 -3.12 6.73 1.20
N SER A 373 -1.97 7.39 1.33
CA SER A 373 -1.73 8.75 0.86
C SER A 373 -1.11 8.83 -0.52
N CYS A 374 -1.37 9.92 -1.23
CA CYS A 374 -0.63 10.36 -2.40
C CYS A 374 0.20 11.58 -2.01
N THR A 375 1.45 11.33 -1.62
CA THR A 375 2.41 12.37 -1.21
C THR A 375 3.08 13.05 -2.40
N GLY A 376 3.05 12.38 -3.57
CA GLY A 376 3.84 12.77 -4.74
C GLY A 376 5.24 12.12 -4.80
N LEU A 377 5.67 11.40 -3.78
CA LEU A 377 6.98 10.71 -3.77
C LEU A 377 7.14 9.72 -4.92
N HIS A 378 6.10 8.93 -5.16
CA HIS A 378 6.17 7.78 -6.07
C HIS A 378 5.90 8.10 -7.53
N GLY A 379 5.28 9.24 -7.82
CA GLY A 379 4.88 9.57 -9.18
C GLY A 379 4.07 8.45 -9.83
N ALA A 380 4.42 8.09 -11.07
CA ALA A 380 3.72 7.05 -11.81
C ALA A 380 4.25 5.62 -11.56
N ASN A 381 5.34 5.46 -10.81
CA ASN A 381 5.95 4.16 -10.51
C ASN A 381 6.90 4.26 -9.31
N ARG A 382 6.60 3.52 -8.27
CA ARG A 382 7.34 3.54 -7.00
C ARG A 382 8.74 2.92 -7.15
N LEU A 383 9.76 3.64 -6.70
CA LEU A 383 11.08 3.06 -6.49
C LEU A 383 11.03 2.07 -5.30
N ALA A 384 11.62 0.91 -5.46
CA ALA A 384 11.64 -0.12 -4.42
C ALA A 384 12.20 0.43 -3.09
N SER A 385 11.72 -0.09 -1.98
CA SER A 385 12.14 0.30 -0.61
C SER A 385 11.91 1.76 -0.18
N ASN A 386 11.30 2.61 -1.04
CA ASN A 386 10.90 3.98 -0.69
C ASN A 386 9.61 4.03 0.17
N SER A 387 8.76 2.99 0.16
CA SER A 387 7.45 3.04 0.84
C SER A 387 7.57 3.10 2.36
N LEU A 388 8.47 2.30 2.95
CA LEU A 388 8.62 2.27 4.40
C LEU A 388 9.22 3.57 4.93
N ILE A 389 10.17 4.16 4.21
CA ILE A 389 10.75 5.45 4.64
C ILE A 389 9.76 6.60 4.44
N GLU A 390 8.96 6.61 3.38
CA GLU A 390 7.83 7.53 3.22
C GLU A 390 6.90 7.47 4.43
N ALA A 391 6.48 6.26 4.80
CA ALA A 391 5.56 6.02 5.90
C ALA A 391 6.07 6.65 7.22
N VAL A 392 7.34 6.45 7.54
CA VAL A 392 7.94 6.93 8.79
C VAL A 392 8.21 8.45 8.75
N VAL A 393 8.68 8.98 7.61
CA VAL A 393 8.93 10.43 7.46
C VAL A 393 7.63 11.22 7.55
N TYR A 394 6.60 10.83 6.81
CA TYR A 394 5.32 11.54 6.87
C TYR A 394 4.60 11.35 8.20
N ALA A 395 4.81 10.22 8.90
CA ALA A 395 4.31 10.05 10.27
C ALA A 395 4.90 11.09 11.23
N ASP A 396 6.20 11.32 11.17
CA ASP A 396 6.88 12.34 11.98
C ASP A 396 6.42 13.77 11.62
N GLN A 397 6.33 14.09 10.33
CA GLN A 397 5.84 15.39 9.87
C GLN A 397 4.41 15.66 10.35
N ALA A 398 3.52 14.70 10.17
CA ALA A 398 2.11 14.81 10.58
C ALA A 398 1.96 14.92 12.11
N ALA A 399 2.73 14.15 12.88
CA ALA A 399 2.71 14.21 14.34
C ALA A 399 3.15 15.59 14.84
N LYS A 400 4.25 16.14 14.31
CA LYS A 400 4.73 17.51 14.65
C LYS A 400 3.70 18.57 14.29
N HIS A 401 3.11 18.49 13.08
CA HIS A 401 2.13 19.45 12.61
C HIS A 401 0.82 19.40 13.44
N ALA A 402 0.30 18.21 13.70
CA ALA A 402 -0.90 18.04 14.52
C ALA A 402 -0.67 18.46 15.97
N ALA A 403 0.46 18.08 16.58
CA ALA A 403 0.82 18.46 17.95
C ALA A 403 0.94 19.98 18.13
N SER A 404 1.52 20.70 17.17
CA SER A 404 1.64 22.16 17.21
C SER A 404 0.29 22.89 17.27
N ARG A 405 -0.79 22.22 16.85
CA ARG A 405 -2.16 22.75 16.77
C ARG A 405 -3.08 22.19 17.86
N LEU A 406 -2.61 21.26 18.69
CA LEU A 406 -3.43 20.49 19.61
C LEU A 406 -4.22 21.36 20.60
N SER A 407 -3.59 22.41 21.14
CA SER A 407 -4.22 23.32 22.09
C SER A 407 -5.28 24.26 21.48
N SER A 408 -5.26 24.44 20.16
CA SER A 408 -6.18 25.31 19.43
C SER A 408 -7.40 24.58 18.86
N VAL A 409 -7.47 23.26 19.05
CA VAL A 409 -8.53 22.43 18.50
C VAL A 409 -9.31 21.76 19.62
N GLU A 410 -10.62 21.96 19.62
CA GLU A 410 -11.53 21.29 20.52
C GLU A 410 -12.24 20.12 19.84
N ILE A 411 -12.69 19.15 20.64
CA ILE A 411 -13.49 18.02 20.16
C ILE A 411 -14.86 18.56 19.74
N GLN A 412 -15.29 18.20 18.54
CA GLN A 412 -16.62 18.55 18.05
C GLN A 412 -17.69 17.74 18.78
N GLU A 413 -18.67 18.44 19.32
CA GLU A 413 -19.83 17.81 19.95
C GLU A 413 -21.05 17.82 19.00
N GLY A 414 -22.09 17.08 19.36
CA GLY A 414 -23.35 17.05 18.61
C GLY A 414 -23.36 16.11 17.40
N ILE A 415 -22.31 15.32 17.20
CA ILE A 415 -22.33 14.23 16.21
C ILE A 415 -23.28 13.13 16.74
N PRO A 416 -24.28 12.71 15.95
CA PRO A 416 -25.18 11.62 16.36
C PRO A 416 -24.45 10.28 16.41
N ASP A 417 -24.93 9.37 17.24
CA ASP A 417 -24.51 7.98 17.17
C ASP A 417 -25.05 7.31 15.91
N TRP A 418 -24.47 6.18 15.54
CA TRP A 418 -24.94 5.41 14.39
C TRP A 418 -26.37 4.93 14.62
N ASP A 419 -27.25 5.19 13.67
CA ASP A 419 -28.64 4.76 13.70
C ASP A 419 -28.81 3.38 13.03
N PHE A 420 -29.35 2.43 13.78
CA PHE A 420 -29.65 1.07 13.33
C PHE A 420 -31.14 0.86 13.01
N ASP A 421 -31.97 1.88 13.19
CA ASP A 421 -33.42 1.75 12.98
C ASP A 421 -33.74 1.38 11.54
N GLY A 422 -34.55 0.34 11.38
CA GLY A 422 -34.94 -0.18 10.07
C GLY A 422 -33.96 -1.16 9.41
N THR A 423 -32.80 -1.43 10.03
CA THR A 423 -31.85 -2.41 9.46
C THR A 423 -32.20 -3.85 9.87
N GLN A 424 -31.87 -4.79 8.99
CA GLN A 424 -32.11 -6.23 9.15
C GLN A 424 -30.80 -7.00 9.26
N HIS A 425 -30.83 -8.19 9.84
CA HIS A 425 -29.73 -9.14 9.72
C HIS A 425 -29.75 -9.75 8.33
N THR A 426 -28.55 -9.86 7.70
CA THR A 426 -28.48 -10.43 6.36
C THR A 426 -28.27 -11.93 6.38
N GLU A 427 -29.03 -12.65 5.53
CA GLU A 427 -28.74 -14.04 5.15
C GLU A 427 -27.94 -14.09 3.83
N GLU A 428 -27.63 -12.94 3.21
CA GLU A 428 -27.06 -12.83 1.86
C GLU A 428 -25.52 -12.79 1.85
N MET A 429 -24.83 -13.34 2.85
CA MET A 429 -23.37 -13.36 2.91
C MET A 429 -22.72 -13.98 1.67
N LEU A 430 -23.36 -14.99 1.06
CA LEU A 430 -22.87 -15.61 -0.18
C LEU A 430 -22.85 -14.62 -1.35
N MET A 431 -23.82 -13.71 -1.43
CA MET A 431 -23.89 -12.68 -2.48
C MET A 431 -22.77 -11.66 -2.33
N ILE A 432 -22.46 -11.24 -1.09
CA ILE A 432 -21.33 -10.34 -0.80
C ILE A 432 -20.01 -10.96 -1.27
N ILE A 433 -19.78 -12.23 -0.93
CA ILE A 433 -18.58 -12.97 -1.35
C ILE A 433 -18.50 -13.10 -2.87
N GLN A 434 -19.63 -13.40 -3.53
CA GLN A 434 -19.70 -13.51 -4.99
C GLN A 434 -19.41 -12.17 -5.66
N SER A 435 -20.04 -11.09 -5.24
CA SER A 435 -19.83 -9.74 -5.75
C SER A 435 -18.38 -9.28 -5.59
N LYS A 436 -17.72 -9.62 -4.45
CA LYS A 436 -16.28 -9.37 -4.23
C LYS A 436 -15.44 -10.09 -5.29
N ARG A 437 -15.70 -11.38 -5.55
CA ARG A 437 -14.95 -12.17 -6.55
C ARG A 437 -15.16 -11.63 -7.97
N GLU A 438 -16.38 -11.26 -8.30
CA GLU A 438 -16.72 -10.70 -9.61
C GLU A 438 -16.02 -9.36 -9.83
N MET A 439 -16.06 -8.45 -8.86
CA MET A 439 -15.35 -7.17 -8.89
C MET A 439 -13.84 -7.38 -9.08
N GLN A 440 -13.22 -8.31 -8.33
CA GLN A 440 -11.81 -8.65 -8.47
C GLN A 440 -11.48 -9.19 -9.87
N ALA A 441 -12.36 -10.01 -10.45
CA ALA A 441 -12.20 -10.53 -11.81
C ALA A 441 -12.31 -9.40 -12.85
N ILE A 442 -13.25 -8.47 -12.69
CA ILE A 442 -13.37 -7.28 -13.54
C ILE A 442 -12.08 -6.47 -13.53
N MET A 443 -11.55 -6.17 -12.35
CA MET A 443 -10.32 -5.38 -12.23
C MET A 443 -9.12 -6.08 -12.83
N SER A 444 -8.95 -7.37 -12.56
CA SER A 444 -7.81 -8.14 -13.11
C SER A 444 -7.85 -8.28 -14.63
N ASN A 445 -9.03 -8.51 -15.20
CA ASN A 445 -9.17 -8.79 -16.63
C ASN A 445 -9.25 -7.52 -17.50
N TYR A 446 -9.78 -6.41 -16.97
CA TYR A 446 -10.03 -5.20 -17.75
C TYR A 446 -9.17 -4.00 -17.34
N VAL A 447 -8.64 -3.99 -16.10
CA VAL A 447 -7.93 -2.84 -15.50
C VAL A 447 -6.55 -3.27 -14.97
N GLY A 448 -5.99 -4.34 -15.54
CA GLY A 448 -4.70 -4.91 -15.15
C GLY A 448 -3.49 -4.12 -15.69
N ILE A 449 -2.43 -4.85 -16.04
CA ILE A 449 -1.14 -4.29 -16.50
C ILE A 449 -1.28 -3.61 -17.86
N VAL A 450 -2.01 -4.23 -18.79
CA VAL A 450 -2.30 -3.66 -20.12
C VAL A 450 -3.78 -3.31 -20.19
N ARG A 451 -4.08 -2.06 -20.47
CA ARG A 451 -5.43 -1.48 -20.52
C ARG A 451 -5.74 -0.97 -21.92
N SER A 452 -7.01 -0.74 -22.22
CA SER A 452 -7.48 -0.01 -23.40
C SER A 452 -8.70 0.84 -23.02
N ASN A 453 -9.06 1.84 -23.81
CA ASN A 453 -10.28 2.62 -23.59
C ASN A 453 -11.51 1.70 -23.51
N LEU A 454 -11.58 0.72 -24.42
CA LEU A 454 -12.68 -0.26 -24.45
C LEU A 454 -12.71 -1.15 -23.20
N SER A 455 -11.54 -1.60 -22.69
CA SER A 455 -11.48 -2.42 -21.49
C SER A 455 -11.92 -1.63 -20.25
N LEU A 456 -11.45 -0.39 -20.12
CA LEU A 456 -11.85 0.51 -19.02
C LEU A 456 -13.35 0.84 -19.04
N GLU A 457 -13.93 1.11 -20.20
CA GLU A 457 -15.38 1.34 -20.36
C GLU A 457 -16.20 0.09 -19.96
N ARG A 458 -15.76 -1.09 -20.40
CA ARG A 458 -16.40 -2.36 -20.04
C ARG A 458 -16.32 -2.64 -18.54
N ALA A 459 -15.18 -2.35 -17.91
CA ALA A 459 -15.01 -2.47 -16.48
C ALA A 459 -15.99 -1.57 -15.72
N LEU A 460 -16.08 -0.29 -16.12
CA LEU A 460 -16.98 0.68 -15.47
C LEU A 460 -18.45 0.25 -15.54
N ARG A 461 -18.91 -0.21 -16.71
CA ARG A 461 -20.30 -0.68 -16.88
C ARG A 461 -20.65 -1.89 -16.01
N ARG A 462 -19.70 -2.83 -15.82
CA ARG A 462 -19.92 -4.00 -14.96
C ARG A 462 -19.87 -3.62 -13.48
N LEU A 463 -18.94 -2.74 -13.14
CA LEU A 463 -18.78 -2.28 -11.76
C LEU A 463 -20.01 -1.51 -11.27
N SER A 464 -20.71 -0.75 -12.15
CA SER A 464 -21.89 0.02 -11.74
C SER A 464 -23.03 -0.88 -11.25
N ILE A 465 -23.20 -2.07 -11.84
CA ILE A 465 -24.23 -3.03 -11.38
C ILE A 465 -23.92 -3.50 -9.97
N ILE A 466 -22.67 -3.93 -9.73
CA ILE A 466 -22.23 -4.38 -8.40
C ILE A 466 -22.33 -3.26 -7.38
N TYR A 467 -22.04 -2.01 -7.78
CA TYR A 467 -22.18 -0.84 -6.94
C TYR A 467 -23.63 -0.61 -6.50
N GLU A 468 -24.57 -0.61 -7.43
CA GLU A 468 -26.00 -0.39 -7.16
C GLU A 468 -26.54 -1.44 -6.19
N GLU A 469 -26.26 -2.74 -6.45
CA GLU A 469 -26.66 -3.85 -5.59
C GLU A 469 -26.02 -3.74 -4.19
N THR A 470 -24.75 -3.35 -4.11
CA THR A 470 -24.03 -3.21 -2.83
C THR A 470 -24.57 -2.04 -1.99
N GLU A 471 -24.85 -0.88 -2.61
CA GLU A 471 -25.43 0.27 -1.89
C GLU A 471 -26.87 -0.02 -1.45
N GLU A 472 -27.66 -0.71 -2.27
CA GLU A 472 -28.99 -1.15 -1.88
C GLU A 472 -28.95 -2.07 -0.66
N LEU A 473 -28.04 -3.05 -0.67
CA LEU A 473 -27.84 -3.95 0.46
C LEU A 473 -27.36 -3.22 1.71
N HIS A 474 -26.38 -2.31 1.56
CA HIS A 474 -25.82 -1.52 2.67
C HIS A 474 -26.90 -0.66 3.37
N ASN A 475 -27.87 -0.16 2.61
CA ASN A 475 -28.97 0.63 3.16
C ASN A 475 -30.04 -0.22 3.87
N LYS A 476 -30.08 -1.54 3.63
CA LYS A 476 -31.08 -2.44 4.20
C LYS A 476 -30.61 -3.22 5.43
N ILE A 477 -29.32 -3.47 5.54
CA ILE A 477 -28.78 -4.35 6.57
C ILE A 477 -27.85 -3.64 7.53
N LYS A 478 -27.71 -4.22 8.72
CA LYS A 478 -26.70 -3.79 9.69
C LYS A 478 -25.30 -3.94 9.09
N PRO A 479 -24.45 -2.90 9.11
CA PRO A 479 -23.11 -2.99 8.58
C PRO A 479 -22.32 -4.14 9.21
N ASN A 480 -21.63 -4.90 8.36
CA ASN A 480 -20.65 -5.90 8.75
C ASN A 480 -19.36 -5.67 7.97
N ARG A 481 -18.27 -6.32 8.40
CA ARG A 481 -16.95 -6.14 7.82
C ARG A 481 -16.93 -6.42 6.31
N GLU A 482 -17.52 -7.54 5.89
CA GLU A 482 -17.46 -8.03 4.50
C GLU A 482 -18.15 -7.08 3.54
N LEU A 483 -19.31 -6.57 3.92
CA LEU A 483 -20.06 -5.58 3.14
C LEU A 483 -19.34 -4.25 3.06
N CYS A 484 -18.81 -3.76 4.21
CA CYS A 484 -18.04 -2.51 4.25
C CYS A 484 -16.76 -2.61 3.40
N GLU A 485 -16.02 -3.73 3.48
CA GLU A 485 -14.86 -3.98 2.62
C GLU A 485 -15.25 -4.01 1.14
N LEU A 486 -16.33 -4.70 0.76
CA LEU A 486 -16.80 -4.73 -0.63
C LEU A 486 -17.13 -3.31 -1.14
N ARG A 487 -17.88 -2.54 -0.36
CA ARG A 487 -18.22 -1.14 -0.67
C ARG A 487 -16.97 -0.28 -0.85
N ASN A 488 -15.96 -0.45 0.00
CA ASN A 488 -14.69 0.26 -0.10
C ASN A 488 -13.92 -0.15 -1.36
N MET A 489 -13.81 -1.44 -1.64
CA MET A 489 -13.13 -1.96 -2.84
C MET A 489 -13.79 -1.45 -4.13
N ILE A 490 -15.12 -1.39 -4.20
CA ILE A 490 -15.86 -0.83 -5.35
C ILE A 490 -15.52 0.66 -5.53
N ALA A 491 -15.49 1.45 -4.46
CA ALA A 491 -15.13 2.87 -4.52
C ALA A 491 -13.70 3.05 -5.05
N VAL A 492 -12.74 2.26 -4.59
CA VAL A 492 -11.36 2.28 -5.08
C VAL A 492 -11.26 1.83 -6.54
N ALA A 493 -11.95 0.74 -6.93
CA ALA A 493 -12.01 0.27 -8.30
C ALA A 493 -12.54 1.36 -9.25
N TYR A 494 -13.61 2.05 -8.85
CA TYR A 494 -14.14 3.20 -9.58
C TYR A 494 -13.10 4.31 -9.78
N LEU A 495 -12.35 4.67 -8.73
CA LEU A 495 -11.30 5.70 -8.81
C LEU A 495 -10.19 5.30 -9.79
N VAL A 496 -9.71 4.05 -9.72
CA VAL A 496 -8.69 3.52 -10.64
C VAL A 496 -9.17 3.57 -12.10
N ILE A 497 -10.39 3.12 -12.36
CA ILE A 497 -10.98 3.13 -13.71
C ILE A 497 -11.17 4.56 -14.22
N LYS A 498 -11.73 5.44 -13.38
CA LYS A 498 -12.04 6.83 -13.76
C LYS A 498 -10.79 7.63 -14.07
N GLN A 499 -9.77 7.56 -13.20
CA GLN A 499 -8.52 8.29 -13.41
C GLN A 499 -7.72 7.68 -14.57
N GLY A 500 -7.68 6.34 -14.70
CA GLY A 500 -7.08 5.68 -15.85
C GLY A 500 -7.76 5.99 -17.18
N SER A 501 -9.08 6.17 -17.19
CA SER A 501 -9.82 6.59 -18.39
C SER A 501 -9.57 8.06 -18.77
N ALA A 502 -9.26 8.91 -17.79
CA ALA A 502 -8.95 10.31 -18.02
C ALA A 502 -7.53 10.53 -18.57
N LEU A 503 -6.59 9.64 -18.21
CA LEU A 503 -5.19 9.75 -18.63
C LEU A 503 -4.99 9.23 -20.07
N LYS A 504 -4.65 10.12 -21.00
CA LYS A 504 -4.50 9.84 -22.44
C LYS A 504 -3.04 9.65 -22.87
N GLU A 505 -2.25 9.01 -21.99
CA GLU A 505 -0.87 8.66 -22.24
C GLU A 505 -0.51 7.34 -21.51
N SER A 506 0.54 6.67 -21.95
CA SER A 506 1.14 5.53 -21.24
C SER A 506 2.37 6.00 -20.49
N VAL A 507 2.33 5.95 -19.14
CA VAL A 507 3.41 6.39 -18.25
C VAL A 507 3.47 5.53 -16.99
N GLY A 508 4.69 5.09 -16.61
CA GLY A 508 4.90 4.27 -15.42
C GLY A 508 4.00 3.02 -15.39
N CYS A 509 3.28 2.85 -14.30
CA CYS A 509 2.37 1.73 -14.07
C CYS A 509 1.06 1.79 -14.89
N HIS A 510 0.75 2.92 -15.53
CA HIS A 510 -0.40 3.01 -16.43
C HIS A 510 0.04 2.80 -17.88
N TYR A 511 -0.32 1.65 -18.46
CA TYR A 511 -0.13 1.40 -19.87
C TYR A 511 -1.49 1.18 -20.56
N ASN A 512 -1.81 2.07 -21.52
CA ASN A 512 -3.02 1.99 -22.34
C ASN A 512 -2.60 1.74 -23.81
N SER A 513 -3.05 0.62 -24.39
CA SER A 513 -2.70 0.23 -25.75
C SER A 513 -3.21 1.20 -26.82
N ASP A 514 -4.20 2.04 -26.51
CA ASP A 514 -4.70 3.07 -27.43
C ASP A 514 -3.81 4.33 -27.42
N TYR A 515 -2.91 4.45 -26.43
CA TYR A 515 -1.92 5.52 -26.28
C TYR A 515 -0.53 4.95 -26.01
N PRO A 516 0.04 4.13 -26.92
CA PRO A 516 1.36 3.55 -26.72
C PRO A 516 2.42 4.65 -26.64
N LYS A 517 3.49 4.42 -25.84
CA LYS A 517 4.65 5.31 -25.89
C LYS A 517 5.20 5.32 -27.31
N PRO A 518 5.57 6.50 -27.85
CA PRO A 518 6.33 6.54 -29.10
C PRO A 518 7.58 5.63 -28.92
N ASP A 519 7.83 4.75 -29.89
CA ASP A 519 9.07 3.99 -29.93
C ASP A 519 10.24 4.99 -29.89
N ASN A 520 11.00 4.97 -28.82
CA ASN A 520 12.30 5.63 -28.80
C ASN A 520 13.17 4.85 -29.81
N LYS A 521 13.17 5.31 -31.07
CA LYS A 521 14.11 4.87 -32.11
C LYS A 521 15.51 5.25 -31.72
#